data_5620bf2f438075b2829038a7744b0ad2
#
_entry.id   5620bf2f438075b2829038a7744b0ad2
#
_cell.length_a   1.000
_cell.length_b   1.000
_cell.length_c   1.000
_cell.angle_alpha   90.00
_cell.angle_beta   90.00
_cell.angle_gamma   90.00
#
_symmetry.space_group_name_H-M   'P 1'
#
loop_
_entity.id
_entity.type
_entity.pdbx_description
1 polymer ?
#
loop_
_entity_poly.entity_id
_entity_poly.type
_entity_poly.pdbx_seq_one_letter_code
_entity_poly.pdbx_strand_id
1 'polypeptide(L)'
;YEILRCLVGSEMCIRDRVKLVQTRLTELGYYSGNISGNFLGHTRNAVKAFQQQNALSVDGIVGENTWNALFNDPDVRAATDDPKPTPEPTPVPFAITVDVNNQVTTVYGRDENGDYTVVVRQMLCSTGTRKNPSDIGTFTLNGRTARWCYFPEWGSHAQYWTRINSSIAFHSVIYNTVNTMDLSVKSYKNLGKRASHGCIRLTVADAKWIYNNCGAGTVVTIRADMPADPELRAALKLPSLNTKNMLPYVTPQPTAEPDYRAGAMPPQPFRTLKVNSSGEDVYW
;
A
#
# COMPACT_ATOMS: atom_id res chain seq x y z
N TYR A 1 14.82 15.81 23.83
CA TYR A 1 14.08 16.86 23.05
C TYR A 1 14.95 17.63 22.05
N GLU A 2 16.29 17.50 22.09
CA GLU A 2 17.21 18.19 21.14
C GLU A 2 17.53 17.41 19.87
N ILE A 3 17.23 16.13 19.78
CA ILE A 3 17.56 15.27 18.64
C ILE A 3 16.69 15.54 17.40
N LEU A 4 15.57 16.26 17.55
CA LEU A 4 14.63 16.58 16.47
C LEU A 4 15.03 17.80 15.61
N ARG A 5 16.15 18.48 15.89
CA ARG A 5 16.60 19.67 15.16
C ARG A 5 17.70 19.43 14.13
N CYS A 6 18.10 18.21 13.90
CA CYS A 6 19.00 17.91 12.78
C CYS A 6 18.24 18.03 11.47
N LEU A 7 18.58 19.02 10.67
CA LEU A 7 18.01 19.28 9.34
C LEU A 7 17.93 17.97 8.55
N VAL A 8 16.72 17.57 8.18
CA VAL A 8 16.43 16.40 7.36
C VAL A 8 17.26 16.47 6.08
N GLY A 9 18.24 15.58 5.92
CA GLY A 9 18.95 15.41 4.67
C GLY A 9 20.48 15.52 4.66
N SER A 10 21.16 15.80 5.78
CA SER A 10 22.63 15.73 5.77
C SER A 10 23.14 14.31 6.02
N GLU A 11 24.14 13.86 5.28
CA GLU A 11 24.81 12.55 5.51
C GLU A 11 25.26 12.36 6.96
N MET A 12 25.61 13.43 7.64
CA MET A 12 26.01 13.45 9.04
C MET A 12 24.87 12.99 9.97
N CYS A 13 23.64 13.42 9.73
CA CYS A 13 22.47 12.98 10.50
C CYS A 13 22.11 11.51 10.29
N ILE A 14 22.31 10.98 9.08
CA ILE A 14 22.06 9.55 8.78
C ILE A 14 23.08 8.68 9.51
N ARG A 15 24.37 9.02 9.44
CA ARG A 15 25.44 8.28 10.14
C ARG A 15 25.24 8.26 11.66
N ASP A 16 24.83 9.37 12.23
CA ASP A 16 24.62 9.46 13.68
C ASP A 16 23.44 8.61 14.12
N ARG A 17 22.35 8.58 13.34
CA ARG A 17 21.22 7.67 13.59
C ARG A 17 21.63 6.19 13.50
N VAL A 18 22.47 5.84 12.52
CA VAL A 18 22.99 4.48 12.40
C VAL A 18 23.87 4.12 13.60
N LYS A 19 24.72 5.03 14.08
CA LYS A 19 25.50 4.82 15.31
C LYS A 19 24.60 4.59 16.53
N LEU A 20 23.53 5.40 16.69
CA LEU A 20 22.58 5.21 17.78
C LEU A 20 21.94 3.82 17.74
N VAL A 21 21.51 3.36 16.55
CA VAL A 21 20.96 2.02 16.37
C VAL A 21 22.02 0.95 16.69
N GLN A 22 23.24 1.07 16.18
CA GLN A 22 24.34 0.13 16.47
C GLN A 22 24.64 0.08 17.95
N THR A 23 24.74 1.22 18.62
CA THR A 23 24.94 1.31 20.07
C THR A 23 23.83 0.59 20.83
N ARG A 24 22.57 0.91 20.51
CA ARG A 24 21.42 0.31 21.19
C ARG A 24 21.32 -1.21 20.96
N LEU A 25 21.58 -1.67 19.75
CA LEU A 25 21.66 -3.10 19.45
C LEU A 25 22.82 -3.79 20.18
N THR A 26 23.93 -3.10 20.42
CA THR A 26 25.04 -3.62 21.24
C THR A 26 24.64 -3.74 22.71
N GLU A 27 23.99 -2.73 23.28
CA GLU A 27 23.47 -2.75 24.66
C GLU A 27 22.49 -3.90 24.87
N LEU A 28 21.64 -4.19 23.87
CA LEU A 28 20.67 -5.26 23.89
C LEU A 28 21.25 -6.65 23.50
N GLY A 29 22.55 -6.73 23.18
CA GLY A 29 23.22 -7.99 22.89
C GLY A 29 23.05 -8.52 21.46
N TYR A 30 22.45 -7.78 20.55
CA TYR A 30 22.24 -8.19 19.15
C TYR A 30 23.41 -7.85 18.21
N TYR A 31 24.26 -6.90 18.58
CA TYR A 31 25.33 -6.40 17.72
C TYR A 31 26.66 -6.40 18.44
N SER A 32 27.68 -7.04 17.82
CA SER A 32 29.04 -7.12 18.35
C SER A 32 30.08 -6.47 17.43
N GLY A 33 29.62 -5.76 16.38
CA GLY A 33 30.51 -5.09 15.43
C GLY A 33 30.92 -3.68 15.89
N ASN A 34 31.77 -3.04 15.10
CA ASN A 34 32.19 -1.65 15.35
C ASN A 34 31.04 -0.67 15.10
N ILE A 35 30.86 0.31 15.98
CA ILE A 35 29.89 1.40 15.84
C ILE A 35 30.41 2.41 14.81
N SER A 36 30.29 2.05 13.53
CA SER A 36 30.87 2.78 12.41
C SER A 36 29.97 3.88 11.83
N GLY A 37 28.66 3.80 12.09
CA GLY A 37 27.66 4.63 11.43
C GLY A 37 27.35 4.19 10.00
N ASN A 38 27.84 3.01 9.57
CA ASN A 38 27.52 2.42 8.28
C ASN A 38 26.51 1.27 8.46
N PHE A 39 25.36 1.36 7.79
CA PHE A 39 24.33 0.32 7.85
C PHE A 39 24.61 -0.78 6.83
N LEU A 40 25.48 -1.74 7.19
CA LEU A 40 25.90 -2.84 6.34
C LEU A 40 25.29 -4.18 6.81
N GLY A 41 25.69 -5.30 6.17
CA GLY A 41 25.14 -6.63 6.41
C GLY A 41 25.10 -7.04 7.89
N HIS A 42 26.15 -6.79 8.66
CA HIS A 42 26.17 -7.09 10.10
C HIS A 42 25.12 -6.31 10.89
N THR A 43 24.96 -5.01 10.63
CA THR A 43 23.93 -4.19 11.26
C THR A 43 22.53 -4.67 10.86
N ARG A 44 22.32 -4.98 9.57
CA ARG A 44 21.04 -5.50 9.08
C ARG A 44 20.66 -6.83 9.75
N ASN A 45 21.62 -7.74 9.91
CA ASN A 45 21.37 -9.02 10.57
C ASN A 45 21.04 -8.84 12.06
N ALA A 46 21.70 -7.93 12.74
CA ALA A 46 21.38 -7.57 14.12
C ALA A 46 19.98 -6.98 14.26
N VAL A 47 19.58 -6.10 13.32
CA VAL A 47 18.21 -5.57 13.27
C VAL A 47 17.20 -6.69 13.05
N LYS A 48 17.44 -7.64 12.15
CA LYS A 48 16.54 -8.79 11.95
C LYS A 48 16.41 -9.66 13.19
N ALA A 49 17.51 -9.96 13.86
CA ALA A 49 17.47 -10.72 15.12
C ALA A 49 16.68 -9.98 16.20
N PHE A 50 16.88 -8.66 16.33
CA PHE A 50 16.09 -7.82 17.21
C PHE A 50 14.61 -7.83 16.86
N GLN A 51 14.27 -7.65 15.58
CA GLN A 51 12.89 -7.67 15.11
C GLN A 51 12.20 -9.00 15.42
N GLN A 52 12.88 -10.12 15.19
CA GLN A 52 12.36 -11.45 15.50
C GLN A 52 12.08 -11.63 16.99
N GLN A 53 13.02 -11.23 17.85
CA GLN A 53 12.91 -11.37 19.31
C GLN A 53 11.79 -10.47 19.88
N ASN A 54 11.53 -9.32 19.24
CA ASN A 54 10.57 -8.33 19.68
C ASN A 54 9.23 -8.38 18.92
N ALA A 55 8.92 -9.48 18.25
CA ALA A 55 7.67 -9.71 17.51
C ALA A 55 7.35 -8.64 16.45
N LEU A 56 8.38 -8.12 15.77
CA LEU A 56 8.28 -7.16 14.68
C LEU A 56 8.41 -7.84 13.32
N SER A 57 8.04 -7.14 12.24
CA SER A 57 8.33 -7.60 10.87
C SER A 57 9.83 -7.73 10.64
N VAL A 58 10.31 -8.94 10.27
CA VAL A 58 11.74 -9.26 10.12
C VAL A 58 12.23 -8.88 8.73
N ASP A 59 12.27 -7.58 8.44
CA ASP A 59 12.70 -7.04 7.15
C ASP A 59 14.15 -6.49 7.16
N GLY A 60 14.71 -6.28 8.35
CA GLY A 60 16.04 -5.69 8.54
C GLY A 60 16.07 -4.20 8.27
N ILE A 61 14.91 -3.52 8.32
CA ILE A 61 14.77 -2.07 8.14
C ILE A 61 14.44 -1.44 9.49
N VAL A 62 15.14 -0.36 9.84
CA VAL A 62 14.79 0.41 11.04
C VAL A 62 13.76 1.47 10.66
N GLY A 63 12.52 1.03 10.50
CA GLY A 63 11.36 1.91 10.34
C GLY A 63 10.84 2.39 11.70
N GLU A 64 9.70 3.07 11.71
CA GLU A 64 9.10 3.65 12.92
C GLU A 64 8.86 2.62 14.01
N ASN A 65 8.26 1.47 13.68
CA ASN A 65 7.99 0.41 14.65
C ASN A 65 9.27 -0.15 15.27
N THR A 66 10.30 -0.39 14.45
CA THR A 66 11.60 -0.89 14.94
C THR A 66 12.31 0.18 15.76
N TRP A 67 12.23 1.45 15.36
CA TRP A 67 12.79 2.56 16.14
C TRP A 67 12.11 2.69 17.49
N ASN A 68 10.78 2.68 17.53
CA ASN A 68 10.02 2.78 18.77
C ASN A 68 10.30 1.61 19.71
N ALA A 69 10.40 0.39 19.17
CA ALA A 69 10.77 -0.77 19.97
C ALA A 69 12.21 -0.68 20.53
N LEU A 70 13.16 -0.11 19.78
CA LEU A 70 14.53 0.07 20.24
C LEU A 70 14.66 1.11 21.35
N PHE A 71 13.94 2.23 21.24
CA PHE A 71 14.23 3.41 22.06
C PHE A 71 13.10 3.84 23.00
N ASN A 72 11.87 3.44 22.72
CA ASN A 72 10.69 3.94 23.44
C ASN A 72 9.88 2.82 24.13
N ASP A 73 10.17 1.54 23.84
CA ASP A 73 9.44 0.43 24.41
C ASP A 73 10.05 0.02 25.76
N PRO A 74 9.32 0.16 26.88
CA PRO A 74 9.81 -0.26 28.20
C PRO A 74 9.98 -1.78 28.33
N ASP A 75 9.26 -2.56 27.50
CA ASP A 75 9.31 -4.02 27.49
C ASP A 75 10.18 -4.58 26.35
N VAL A 76 11.17 -3.80 25.88
CA VAL A 76 12.11 -4.24 24.85
C VAL A 76 12.87 -5.48 25.34
N ARG A 77 12.96 -6.49 24.47
CA ARG A 77 13.67 -7.75 24.79
C ARG A 77 15.13 -7.67 24.32
N ALA A 78 16.04 -8.04 25.20
CA ALA A 78 17.43 -8.28 24.87
C ALA A 78 17.60 -9.64 24.15
N ALA A 79 18.76 -9.88 23.57
CA ALA A 79 19.07 -11.11 22.84
C ALA A 79 19.00 -12.38 23.72
N THR A 80 19.18 -12.22 25.03
CA THR A 80 19.14 -13.30 26.04
C THR A 80 17.75 -13.51 26.66
N ASP A 81 16.80 -12.62 26.42
CA ASP A 81 15.47 -12.72 26.97
C ASP A 81 14.59 -13.72 26.20
N ASP A 82 13.49 -14.17 26.81
CA ASP A 82 12.50 -14.92 26.07
C ASP A 82 11.84 -14.03 25.00
N PRO A 83 11.57 -14.57 23.79
CA PRO A 83 10.92 -13.80 22.75
C PRO A 83 9.58 -13.22 23.19
N LYS A 84 9.28 -11.99 22.77
CA LYS A 84 7.93 -11.45 22.93
C LYS A 84 6.93 -12.39 22.27
N PRO A 85 5.78 -12.65 22.91
CA PRO A 85 4.71 -13.38 22.25
C PRO A 85 4.33 -12.64 20.96
N THR A 86 4.32 -13.36 19.84
CA THR A 86 3.83 -12.80 18.58
C THR A 86 2.38 -12.38 18.81
N PRO A 87 2.01 -11.12 18.57
CA PRO A 87 0.61 -10.72 18.70
C PRO A 87 -0.22 -11.61 17.78
N GLU A 88 -1.33 -12.11 18.30
CA GLU A 88 -2.28 -12.81 17.43
C GLU A 88 -2.63 -11.90 16.23
N PRO A 89 -2.63 -12.42 15.01
CA PRO A 89 -2.93 -11.60 13.85
C PRO A 89 -4.32 -11.01 14.02
N THR A 90 -4.38 -9.68 14.14
CA THR A 90 -5.67 -8.98 14.18
C THR A 90 -6.45 -9.37 12.93
N PRO A 91 -7.66 -9.94 13.07
CA PRO A 91 -8.44 -10.36 11.93
C PRO A 91 -8.62 -9.18 10.98
N VAL A 92 -8.20 -9.34 9.72
CA VAL A 92 -8.41 -8.28 8.72
C VAL A 92 -9.90 -8.04 8.54
N PRO A 93 -10.36 -6.78 8.45
CA PRO A 93 -11.80 -6.49 8.45
C PRO A 93 -12.49 -6.88 7.14
N PHE A 94 -11.74 -7.01 6.04
CA PHE A 94 -12.30 -7.16 4.69
C PHE A 94 -11.61 -8.24 3.87
N ALA A 95 -12.38 -8.82 2.92
CA ALA A 95 -11.89 -9.58 1.78
C ALA A 95 -12.45 -8.95 0.49
N ILE A 96 -11.76 -9.16 -0.64
CA ILE A 96 -12.12 -8.55 -1.92
C ILE A 96 -12.28 -9.65 -2.98
N THR A 97 -13.35 -9.57 -3.78
CA THR A 97 -13.49 -10.34 -5.01
C THR A 97 -13.52 -9.40 -6.21
N VAL A 98 -12.70 -9.70 -7.22
CA VAL A 98 -12.73 -9.02 -8.52
C VAL A 98 -13.34 -9.95 -9.54
N ASP A 99 -14.52 -9.62 -10.01
CA ASP A 99 -15.24 -10.33 -11.07
C ASP A 99 -14.85 -9.76 -12.43
N VAL A 100 -14.03 -10.52 -13.15
CA VAL A 100 -13.53 -10.13 -14.48
C VAL A 100 -14.60 -10.21 -15.55
N ASN A 101 -15.65 -11.03 -15.40
CA ASN A 101 -16.75 -11.13 -16.37
C ASN A 101 -17.69 -9.92 -16.27
N ASN A 102 -18.05 -9.56 -15.05
CA ASN A 102 -18.95 -8.44 -14.81
C ASN A 102 -18.22 -7.10 -14.63
N GLN A 103 -16.89 -7.09 -14.54
CA GLN A 103 -16.08 -5.89 -14.30
C GLN A 103 -16.48 -5.18 -13.00
N VAL A 104 -16.66 -5.97 -11.95
CA VAL A 104 -17.07 -5.51 -10.62
C VAL A 104 -16.07 -5.99 -9.58
N THR A 105 -15.72 -5.09 -8.68
CA THR A 105 -14.96 -5.38 -7.45
C THR A 105 -15.91 -5.32 -6.28
N THR A 106 -16.05 -6.41 -5.52
CA THR A 106 -16.87 -6.48 -4.31
C THR A 106 -16.00 -6.62 -3.09
N VAL A 107 -16.24 -5.82 -2.08
CA VAL A 107 -15.61 -5.91 -0.76
C VAL A 107 -16.60 -6.54 0.20
N TYR A 108 -16.15 -7.56 0.90
CA TYR A 108 -16.91 -8.27 1.91
C TYR A 108 -16.36 -7.98 3.30
N GLY A 109 -17.26 -7.71 4.24
CA GLY A 109 -16.99 -7.73 5.67
C GLY A 109 -17.31 -9.09 6.27
N ARG A 110 -16.96 -9.26 7.55
CA ARG A 110 -17.24 -10.48 8.30
C ARG A 110 -18.70 -10.50 8.77
N ASP A 111 -19.30 -11.67 8.73
CA ASP A 111 -20.57 -11.96 9.40
C ASP A 111 -20.36 -12.37 10.87
N GLU A 112 -21.43 -12.78 11.52
CA GLU A 112 -21.44 -13.22 12.94
C GLU A 112 -20.57 -14.47 13.18
N ASN A 113 -20.33 -15.28 12.15
CA ASN A 113 -19.48 -16.45 12.21
C ASN A 113 -18.00 -16.13 11.91
N GLY A 114 -17.71 -14.90 11.49
CA GLY A 114 -16.38 -14.46 11.09
C GLY A 114 -16.07 -14.71 9.61
N ASP A 115 -17.04 -15.19 8.81
CA ASP A 115 -16.88 -15.43 7.38
C ASP A 115 -17.10 -14.13 6.57
N TYR A 116 -16.40 -14.00 5.45
CA TYR A 116 -16.51 -12.81 4.58
C TYR A 116 -17.70 -12.92 3.62
N THR A 117 -18.91 -12.70 4.14
CA THR A 117 -20.19 -12.85 3.41
C THR A 117 -20.99 -11.55 3.30
N VAL A 118 -20.73 -10.57 4.18
CA VAL A 118 -21.45 -9.30 4.20
C VAL A 118 -20.93 -8.38 3.11
N VAL A 119 -21.75 -8.06 2.12
CA VAL A 119 -21.38 -7.08 1.07
C VAL A 119 -21.29 -5.68 1.68
N VAL A 120 -20.07 -5.14 1.75
CA VAL A 120 -19.79 -3.80 2.28
C VAL A 120 -19.77 -2.77 1.15
N ARG A 121 -19.20 -3.12 0.00
CA ARG A 121 -19.06 -2.20 -1.12
C ARG A 121 -18.96 -2.95 -2.44
N GLN A 122 -19.65 -2.45 -3.46
CA GLN A 122 -19.54 -2.90 -4.84
C GLN A 122 -19.11 -1.72 -5.71
N MET A 123 -18.15 -1.98 -6.61
CA MET A 123 -17.46 -0.95 -7.38
C MET A 123 -17.34 -1.39 -8.82
N LEU A 124 -17.73 -0.54 -9.76
CA LEU A 124 -17.42 -0.79 -11.17
C LEU A 124 -15.92 -0.64 -11.39
N CYS A 125 -15.30 -1.63 -12.03
CA CYS A 125 -13.86 -1.64 -12.28
C CYS A 125 -13.54 -1.83 -13.77
N SER A 126 -12.25 -1.71 -14.13
CA SER A 126 -11.69 -2.15 -15.39
C SER A 126 -10.52 -3.08 -15.13
N THR A 127 -10.63 -4.30 -15.60
CA THR A 127 -9.55 -5.30 -15.56
C THR A 127 -8.74 -5.30 -16.85
N GLY A 128 -7.72 -6.16 -16.90
CA GLY A 128 -6.88 -6.33 -18.07
C GLY A 128 -7.64 -6.75 -19.34
N THR A 129 -7.15 -6.28 -20.48
CA THR A 129 -7.66 -6.71 -21.78
C THR A 129 -7.43 -8.21 -22.00
N ARG A 130 -8.00 -8.80 -23.06
CA ARG A 130 -7.73 -10.20 -23.40
C ARG A 130 -6.27 -10.45 -23.78
N LYS A 131 -5.58 -9.43 -24.30
CA LYS A 131 -4.15 -9.49 -24.69
C LYS A 131 -3.24 -9.36 -23.45
N ASN A 132 -3.64 -8.55 -22.49
CA ASN A 132 -2.91 -8.33 -21.24
C ASN A 132 -3.89 -8.56 -20.07
N PRO A 133 -4.22 -9.81 -19.73
CA PRO A 133 -5.24 -10.13 -18.74
C PRO A 133 -4.77 -9.79 -17.33
N SER A 134 -5.70 -9.55 -16.42
CA SER A 134 -5.42 -9.57 -15.00
C SER A 134 -5.15 -11.00 -14.55
N ASP A 135 -4.22 -11.18 -13.61
CA ASP A 135 -3.91 -12.49 -13.05
C ASP A 135 -5.14 -13.04 -12.30
N ILE A 136 -5.55 -14.25 -12.68
CA ILE A 136 -6.63 -14.97 -11.99
C ILE A 136 -6.04 -15.74 -10.81
N GLY A 137 -6.71 -15.73 -9.66
CA GLY A 137 -6.27 -16.44 -8.48
C GLY A 137 -6.59 -15.70 -7.19
N THR A 138 -6.06 -16.22 -6.09
CA THR A 138 -6.20 -15.63 -4.76
C THR A 138 -4.86 -15.10 -4.28
N PHE A 139 -4.84 -13.85 -3.85
CA PHE A 139 -3.66 -13.11 -3.44
C PHE A 139 -3.90 -12.52 -2.05
N THR A 140 -2.82 -12.20 -1.33
CA THR A 140 -2.88 -11.49 -0.07
C THR A 140 -2.14 -10.17 -0.19
N LEU A 141 -2.79 -9.06 0.13
CA LEU A 141 -2.16 -7.75 0.12
C LEU A 141 -1.01 -7.71 1.12
N ASN A 142 0.11 -7.14 0.72
CA ASN A 142 1.30 -6.98 1.56
C ASN A 142 1.43 -5.60 2.20
N GLY A 143 0.40 -4.74 2.05
CA GLY A 143 0.37 -3.40 2.59
C GLY A 143 1.16 -2.35 1.78
N ARG A 144 1.74 -2.73 0.63
CA ARG A 144 2.45 -1.75 -0.23
C ARG A 144 1.46 -0.87 -0.97
N THR A 145 1.52 0.42 -0.68
CA THR A 145 0.62 1.43 -1.25
C THR A 145 1.39 2.68 -1.67
N ALA A 146 0.83 3.43 -2.62
CA ALA A 146 1.33 4.73 -3.02
C ALA A 146 0.19 5.70 -3.32
N ARG A 147 0.31 6.95 -2.85
CA ARG A 147 -0.69 7.99 -3.14
C ARG A 147 -0.76 8.32 -4.63
N TRP A 148 0.40 8.39 -5.29
CA TRP A 148 0.56 8.49 -6.72
C TRP A 148 1.48 7.39 -7.24
N CYS A 149 1.17 6.87 -8.42
CA CYS A 149 1.96 5.89 -9.15
C CYS A 149 2.21 6.42 -10.56
N TYR A 150 3.41 6.24 -11.06
CA TYR A 150 3.80 6.55 -12.44
C TYR A 150 4.04 5.26 -13.22
N PHE A 151 3.51 5.20 -14.43
CA PHE A 151 3.68 4.10 -15.38
C PHE A 151 4.57 4.56 -16.53
N PRO A 152 5.89 4.29 -16.50
CA PRO A 152 6.86 4.82 -17.47
C PRO A 152 6.55 4.46 -18.93
N GLU A 153 6.08 3.22 -19.17
CA GLU A 153 5.76 2.75 -20.53
C GLU A 153 4.65 3.55 -21.21
N TRP A 154 3.78 4.16 -20.42
CA TRP A 154 2.62 4.89 -20.94
C TRP A 154 2.65 6.38 -20.62
N GLY A 155 3.71 6.85 -19.95
CA GLY A 155 3.84 8.24 -19.55
C GLY A 155 2.65 8.73 -18.70
N SER A 156 2.03 7.86 -17.92
CA SER A 156 0.76 8.13 -17.26
C SER A 156 0.83 7.87 -15.75
N HIS A 157 -0.12 8.41 -15.01
CA HIS A 157 -0.17 8.36 -13.55
C HIS A 157 -1.49 7.78 -13.07
N ALA A 158 -1.51 7.30 -11.81
CA ALA A 158 -2.74 6.96 -11.12
C ALA A 158 -2.62 7.30 -9.63
N GLN A 159 -3.76 7.42 -8.95
CA GLN A 159 -3.83 7.68 -7.52
C GLN A 159 -4.23 6.42 -6.76
N TYR A 160 -3.90 6.39 -5.44
CA TYR A 160 -4.35 5.36 -4.51
C TYR A 160 -3.99 3.94 -4.98
N TRP A 161 -2.74 3.79 -5.37
CA TRP A 161 -2.20 2.51 -5.80
C TRP A 161 -2.05 1.56 -4.60
N THR A 162 -2.60 0.35 -4.71
CA THR A 162 -2.53 -0.71 -3.70
C THR A 162 -2.11 -2.01 -4.37
N ARG A 163 -0.93 -2.51 -4.03
CA ARG A 163 -0.33 -3.68 -4.68
C ARG A 163 -1.10 -4.96 -4.37
N ILE A 164 -1.45 -5.73 -5.40
CA ILE A 164 -2.04 -7.07 -5.27
C ILE A 164 -0.93 -8.13 -5.30
N ASN A 165 -0.12 -8.14 -6.37
CA ASN A 165 1.03 -9.04 -6.52
C ASN A 165 2.19 -8.33 -7.24
N SER A 166 3.18 -9.06 -7.78
CA SER A 166 4.32 -8.47 -8.49
C SER A 166 3.93 -7.69 -9.74
N SER A 167 2.81 -8.04 -10.39
CA SER A 167 2.43 -7.52 -11.71
C SER A 167 1.27 -6.55 -11.68
N ILE A 168 0.33 -6.68 -10.73
CA ILE A 168 -0.93 -5.94 -10.73
C ILE A 168 -1.25 -5.28 -9.39
N ALA A 169 -2.04 -4.22 -9.48
CA ALA A 169 -2.50 -3.43 -8.34
C ALA A 169 -3.90 -2.88 -8.56
N PHE A 170 -4.59 -2.51 -7.49
CA PHE A 170 -5.72 -1.58 -7.53
C PHE A 170 -5.19 -0.16 -7.67
N HIS A 171 -5.83 0.65 -8.48
CA HIS A 171 -5.56 2.09 -8.57
C HIS A 171 -6.74 2.84 -9.21
N SER A 172 -6.72 4.16 -9.14
CA SER A 172 -7.73 5.00 -9.78
C SER A 172 -7.68 4.87 -11.31
N VAL A 173 -8.66 5.46 -11.99
CA VAL A 173 -8.52 5.81 -13.41
C VAL A 173 -7.24 6.61 -13.66
N ILE A 174 -6.77 6.62 -14.90
CA ILE A 174 -5.48 7.20 -15.31
C ILE A 174 -5.54 8.74 -15.34
N TYR A 175 -4.41 9.34 -15.04
CA TYR A 175 -4.09 10.76 -15.18
C TYR A 175 -2.92 10.95 -16.14
N ASN A 176 -2.93 12.06 -16.89
CA ASN A 176 -1.81 12.37 -17.78
C ASN A 176 -0.61 12.95 -17.00
N THR A 177 -0.88 13.68 -15.91
CA THR A 177 0.14 14.27 -15.02
C THR A 177 -0.22 14.00 -13.55
N VAL A 178 0.67 14.41 -12.61
CA VAL A 178 0.40 14.39 -11.15
C VAL A 178 -0.50 15.57 -10.74
N ASN A 179 -1.52 15.84 -11.54
CA ASN A 179 -2.52 16.87 -11.25
C ASN A 179 -3.90 16.20 -11.18
N THR A 180 -4.59 16.39 -10.06
CA THR A 180 -5.92 15.78 -9.83
C THR A 180 -6.98 16.26 -10.84
N MET A 181 -6.75 17.38 -11.51
CA MET A 181 -7.64 17.91 -12.55
C MET A 181 -7.35 17.34 -13.94
N ASP A 182 -6.22 16.63 -14.13
CA ASP A 182 -5.78 16.10 -15.43
C ASP A 182 -6.12 14.62 -15.61
N LEU A 183 -7.35 14.27 -15.25
CA LEU A 183 -7.90 12.92 -15.37
C LEU A 183 -8.16 12.56 -16.82
N SER A 184 -7.72 11.37 -17.24
CA SER A 184 -8.02 10.83 -18.57
C SER A 184 -9.49 10.46 -18.71
N VAL A 185 -10.24 11.26 -19.47
CA VAL A 185 -11.66 11.02 -19.81
C VAL A 185 -11.84 9.64 -20.44
N LYS A 186 -10.93 9.20 -21.28
CA LYS A 186 -10.96 7.87 -21.90
C LYS A 186 -10.84 6.76 -20.84
N SER A 187 -9.98 6.93 -19.86
CA SER A 187 -9.83 5.95 -18.77
C SER A 187 -11.10 5.83 -17.94
N TYR A 188 -11.75 6.95 -17.62
CA TYR A 188 -13.03 6.96 -16.90
C TYR A 188 -14.16 6.28 -17.69
N LYS A 189 -14.33 6.64 -18.98
CA LYS A 189 -15.35 6.05 -19.86
C LYS A 189 -15.16 4.55 -20.11
N ASN A 190 -14.00 4.02 -19.82
CA ASN A 190 -13.68 2.59 -19.95
C ASN A 190 -13.95 1.79 -18.67
N LEU A 191 -14.35 2.43 -17.57
CA LEU A 191 -14.81 1.67 -16.39
C LEU A 191 -16.00 0.78 -16.76
N GLY A 192 -15.99 -0.45 -16.26
CA GLY A 192 -16.93 -1.50 -16.66
C GLY A 192 -16.55 -2.27 -17.90
N LYS A 193 -15.34 -2.05 -18.45
CA LYS A 193 -14.81 -2.79 -19.62
C LYS A 193 -13.40 -3.29 -19.33
N ARG A 194 -13.01 -4.36 -19.98
CA ARG A 194 -11.59 -4.81 -20.01
C ARG A 194 -10.75 -3.79 -20.77
N ALA A 195 -9.98 -2.96 -20.09
CA ALA A 195 -9.29 -1.82 -20.70
C ALA A 195 -7.92 -1.50 -20.08
N SER A 196 -7.45 -2.27 -19.09
CA SER A 196 -6.14 -2.10 -18.50
C SER A 196 -5.09 -3.06 -19.10
N HIS A 197 -3.86 -2.97 -18.63
CA HIS A 197 -2.77 -3.88 -18.94
C HIS A 197 -2.50 -4.87 -17.79
N GLY A 198 -3.55 -5.25 -17.06
CA GLY A 198 -3.51 -6.19 -15.92
C GLY A 198 -4.06 -5.60 -14.64
N CYS A 199 -3.71 -4.37 -14.28
CA CYS A 199 -4.19 -3.71 -13.08
C CYS A 199 -5.72 -3.55 -13.02
N ILE A 200 -6.25 -3.40 -11.83
CA ILE A 200 -7.67 -3.18 -11.56
C ILE A 200 -7.91 -1.68 -11.39
N ARG A 201 -8.48 -1.05 -12.43
CA ARG A 201 -8.82 0.37 -12.40
C ARG A 201 -10.19 0.60 -11.77
N LEU A 202 -10.27 1.60 -10.92
CA LEU A 202 -11.46 1.98 -10.17
C LEU A 202 -11.76 3.47 -10.34
N THR A 203 -12.91 3.94 -9.86
CA THR A 203 -13.08 5.38 -9.64
C THR A 203 -12.05 5.88 -8.61
N VAL A 204 -11.79 7.18 -8.58
CA VAL A 204 -10.88 7.77 -7.58
C VAL A 204 -11.36 7.48 -6.16
N ALA A 205 -12.68 7.63 -5.92
CA ALA A 205 -13.29 7.39 -4.61
C ALA A 205 -13.16 5.92 -4.17
N ASP A 206 -13.36 4.99 -5.10
CA ASP A 206 -13.27 3.55 -4.79
C ASP A 206 -11.82 3.09 -4.57
N ALA A 207 -10.88 3.59 -5.38
CA ALA A 207 -9.46 3.33 -5.18
C ALA A 207 -8.97 3.90 -3.83
N LYS A 208 -9.42 5.13 -3.47
CA LYS A 208 -9.14 5.74 -2.16
C LYS A 208 -9.71 4.90 -1.02
N TRP A 209 -10.90 4.37 -1.20
CA TRP A 209 -11.53 3.53 -0.17
C TRP A 209 -10.73 2.25 0.08
N ILE A 210 -10.32 1.51 -0.97
CA ILE A 210 -9.47 0.31 -0.84
C ILE A 210 -8.14 0.69 -0.18
N TYR A 211 -7.48 1.74 -0.67
CA TYR A 211 -6.21 2.23 -0.15
C TYR A 211 -6.25 2.52 1.36
N ASN A 212 -7.36 3.10 1.84
CA ASN A 212 -7.50 3.48 3.25
C ASN A 212 -7.95 2.31 4.15
N ASN A 213 -8.68 1.34 3.63
CA ASN A 213 -9.39 0.35 4.45
C ASN A 213 -8.85 -1.09 4.28
N CYS A 214 -8.18 -1.40 3.17
CA CYS A 214 -7.73 -2.75 2.87
C CYS A 214 -6.19 -2.83 2.97
N GLY A 215 -5.70 -3.09 4.17
CA GLY A 215 -4.27 -3.17 4.47
C GLY A 215 -3.65 -4.55 4.20
N ALA A 216 -2.45 -4.77 4.72
CA ALA A 216 -1.76 -6.06 4.69
C ALA A 216 -2.65 -7.16 5.29
N GLY A 217 -2.60 -8.36 4.71
CA GLY A 217 -3.42 -9.49 5.11
C GLY A 217 -4.79 -9.57 4.42
N THR A 218 -5.29 -8.49 3.79
CA THR A 218 -6.55 -8.54 3.03
C THR A 218 -6.43 -9.53 1.87
N VAL A 219 -7.34 -10.50 1.81
CA VAL A 219 -7.40 -11.49 0.73
C VAL A 219 -8.13 -10.89 -0.47
N VAL A 220 -7.54 -11.07 -1.66
CA VAL A 220 -8.10 -10.62 -2.94
C VAL A 220 -8.23 -11.83 -3.87
N THR A 221 -9.45 -12.18 -4.24
CA THR A 221 -9.74 -13.23 -5.21
C THR A 221 -10.14 -12.61 -6.54
N ILE A 222 -9.36 -12.86 -7.60
CA ILE A 222 -9.65 -12.42 -8.97
C ILE A 222 -10.13 -13.64 -9.74
N ARG A 223 -11.35 -13.57 -10.29
CA ARG A 223 -11.97 -14.71 -10.97
C ARG A 223 -12.73 -14.28 -12.23
N ALA A 224 -12.84 -15.22 -13.18
CA ALA A 224 -13.47 -14.98 -14.49
C ALA A 224 -14.57 -16.02 -14.79
N ASP A 225 -15.06 -16.72 -13.79
CA ASP A 225 -16.06 -17.80 -13.89
C ASP A 225 -17.43 -17.40 -13.31
N MET A 226 -17.58 -16.15 -12.88
CA MET A 226 -18.87 -15.63 -12.41
C MET A 226 -19.88 -15.53 -13.56
N PRO A 227 -21.15 -15.88 -13.34
CA PRO A 227 -22.18 -15.68 -14.34
C PRO A 227 -22.39 -14.20 -14.66
N ALA A 228 -22.90 -13.91 -15.85
CA ALA A 228 -23.23 -12.54 -16.22
C ALA A 228 -24.35 -11.99 -15.32
N ASP A 229 -24.13 -10.80 -14.77
CA ASP A 229 -25.10 -10.10 -13.92
C ASP A 229 -25.33 -8.69 -14.48
N PRO A 230 -26.27 -8.54 -15.42
CA PRO A 230 -26.58 -7.26 -16.03
C PRO A 230 -27.26 -6.29 -15.07
N GLU A 231 -27.99 -6.79 -14.07
CA GLU A 231 -28.69 -5.96 -13.08
C GLU A 231 -27.69 -5.27 -12.16
N LEU A 232 -26.72 -6.04 -11.62
CA LEU A 232 -25.63 -5.49 -10.83
C LEU A 232 -24.86 -4.43 -11.62
N ARG A 233 -24.53 -4.70 -12.89
CA ARG A 233 -23.84 -3.74 -13.74
C ARG A 233 -24.64 -2.47 -14.00
N ALA A 234 -25.95 -2.59 -14.17
CA ALA A 234 -26.85 -1.45 -14.35
C ALA A 234 -26.95 -0.60 -13.07
N ALA A 235 -27.00 -1.25 -11.90
CA ALA A 235 -27.01 -0.58 -10.61
C ALA A 235 -25.71 0.21 -10.34
N LEU A 236 -24.56 -0.28 -10.82
CA LEU A 236 -23.24 0.34 -10.66
C LEU A 236 -22.88 1.32 -11.80
N LYS A 237 -23.83 1.64 -12.68
CA LYS A 237 -23.58 2.55 -13.81
C LYS A 237 -23.12 3.91 -13.32
N LEU A 238 -21.97 4.34 -13.81
CA LEU A 238 -21.39 5.63 -13.47
C LEU A 238 -22.11 6.77 -14.20
N PRO A 239 -22.22 7.95 -13.57
CA PRO A 239 -22.72 9.14 -14.23
C PRO A 239 -21.82 9.56 -15.39
N SER A 240 -22.36 10.26 -16.36
CA SER A 240 -21.57 10.83 -17.45
C SER A 240 -20.60 11.87 -16.91
N LEU A 241 -19.35 11.79 -17.37
CA LEU A 241 -18.32 12.75 -16.96
C LEU A 241 -18.65 14.14 -17.52
N ASN A 242 -18.73 15.12 -16.67
CA ASN A 242 -18.83 16.52 -17.10
C ASN A 242 -17.42 17.03 -17.43
N THR A 243 -17.10 17.11 -18.73
CA THR A 243 -15.78 17.56 -19.19
C THR A 243 -15.51 19.05 -19.01
N LYS A 244 -16.54 19.86 -18.73
CA LYS A 244 -16.39 21.30 -18.44
C LYS A 244 -16.09 21.56 -16.97
N ASN A 245 -16.61 20.70 -16.10
CA ASN A 245 -16.40 20.77 -14.67
C ASN A 245 -16.11 19.36 -14.13
N MET A 246 -14.84 19.06 -13.94
CA MET A 246 -14.37 17.75 -13.47
C MET A 246 -14.53 17.57 -11.95
N LEU A 247 -14.87 18.63 -11.20
CA LEU A 247 -14.91 18.62 -9.74
C LEU A 247 -15.72 17.48 -9.10
N PRO A 248 -16.87 17.06 -9.63
CA PRO A 248 -17.61 15.93 -9.04
C PRO A 248 -16.88 14.59 -9.15
N TYR A 249 -15.91 14.47 -10.06
CA TYR A 249 -15.24 13.23 -10.42
C TYR A 249 -13.75 13.22 -10.04
N VAL A 250 -13.22 14.36 -9.68
CA VAL A 250 -11.84 14.59 -9.30
C VAL A 250 -11.82 15.00 -7.85
N THR A 251 -11.20 14.19 -7.01
CA THR A 251 -10.98 14.59 -5.62
C THR A 251 -10.05 15.80 -5.64
N PRO A 252 -10.47 16.97 -5.11
CA PRO A 252 -9.57 18.10 -4.96
C PRO A 252 -8.28 17.64 -4.28
N GLN A 253 -7.14 18.17 -4.71
CA GLN A 253 -5.90 17.87 -4.03
C GLN A 253 -5.99 18.47 -2.62
N PRO A 254 -5.95 17.68 -1.55
CA PRO A 254 -6.05 18.24 -0.22
C PRO A 254 -4.81 19.11 0.00
N THR A 255 -5.01 20.30 0.45
CA THR A 255 -3.99 21.11 1.10
C THR A 255 -3.63 20.44 2.42
N ALA A 256 -2.72 19.46 2.40
CA ALA A 256 -2.38 18.56 3.50
C ALA A 256 -3.56 17.62 3.89
N GLU A 257 -3.56 16.38 3.40
CA GLU A 257 -4.39 15.35 4.03
C GLU A 257 -3.84 15.12 5.44
N PRO A 258 -4.67 15.26 6.49
CA PRO A 258 -4.28 14.72 7.78
C PRO A 258 -4.11 13.21 7.57
N ASP A 259 -2.95 12.69 7.94
CA ASP A 259 -2.74 11.25 7.95
C ASP A 259 -3.60 10.67 9.07
N TYR A 260 -4.68 9.99 8.70
CA TYR A 260 -5.63 9.38 9.64
C TYR A 260 -5.09 8.14 10.35
N ARG A 261 -3.85 7.77 10.14
CA ARG A 261 -3.19 6.72 10.90
C ARG A 261 -2.65 7.35 12.17
N ALA A 262 -3.28 7.08 13.31
CA ALA A 262 -2.73 7.45 14.61
C ALA A 262 -1.29 6.92 14.72
N GLY A 263 -0.30 7.81 14.77
CA GLY A 263 1.12 7.47 14.77
C GLY A 263 1.85 7.65 13.42
N ALA A 264 1.19 8.18 12.41
CA ALA A 264 1.80 8.39 11.11
C ALA A 264 2.90 9.46 11.13
N MET A 265 3.98 9.17 10.43
CA MET A 265 5.06 10.11 10.14
C MET A 265 4.50 11.38 9.47
N PRO A 266 5.10 12.57 9.72
CA PRO A 266 4.76 13.77 8.97
C PRO A 266 4.86 13.47 7.47
N PRO A 267 4.00 14.08 6.63
CA PRO A 267 3.91 13.76 5.22
C PRO A 267 5.30 13.79 4.60
N GLN A 268 5.76 12.61 4.18
CA GLN A 268 6.97 12.51 3.37
C GLN A 268 6.72 13.32 2.09
N PRO A 269 7.68 14.09 1.61
CA PRO A 269 7.56 14.71 0.30
C PRO A 269 7.18 13.61 -0.68
N PHE A 270 6.14 13.84 -1.47
CA PHE A 270 5.50 12.87 -2.37
C PHE A 270 6.55 12.04 -3.11
N ARG A 271 6.78 10.80 -2.67
CA ARG A 271 7.57 9.86 -3.45
C ARG A 271 6.67 9.33 -4.54
N THR A 272 6.95 9.73 -5.77
CA THR A 272 6.31 9.11 -6.92
C THR A 272 6.88 7.72 -7.07
N LEU A 273 6.06 6.70 -6.80
CA LEU A 273 6.44 5.32 -7.07
C LEU A 273 6.46 5.13 -8.59
N LYS A 274 7.60 4.76 -9.15
CA LYS A 274 7.68 4.27 -10.52
C LYS A 274 7.53 2.76 -10.50
N VAL A 275 6.63 2.24 -11.33
CA VAL A 275 6.45 0.82 -11.55
C VAL A 275 6.93 0.53 -12.96
N ASN A 276 7.94 -0.32 -13.12
CA ASN A 276 8.41 -0.76 -14.44
C ASN A 276 7.47 -1.78 -15.08
N SER A 277 7.75 -2.20 -16.31
CA SER A 277 6.96 -3.18 -17.05
C SER A 277 6.88 -4.55 -16.36
N SER A 278 7.83 -4.87 -15.51
CA SER A 278 7.84 -6.10 -14.67
C SER A 278 7.03 -5.95 -13.39
N GLY A 279 6.39 -4.79 -13.14
CA GLY A 279 5.67 -4.51 -11.91
C GLY A 279 6.58 -4.24 -10.71
N GLU A 280 7.87 -4.01 -10.92
CA GLU A 280 8.82 -3.68 -9.85
C GLU A 280 8.80 -2.19 -9.53
N ASP A 281 8.92 -1.87 -8.25
CA ASP A 281 9.00 -0.50 -7.79
C ASP A 281 10.40 0.06 -8.10
N VAL A 282 10.43 1.13 -8.88
CA VAL A 282 11.66 1.90 -9.10
C VAL A 282 11.56 3.18 -8.27
N TYR A 283 12.41 3.28 -7.25
CA TYR A 283 12.47 4.48 -6.39
C TYR A 283 13.39 5.52 -7.01
N TRP A 284 13.01 6.79 -6.86
CA TRP A 284 13.83 7.95 -7.18
C TRP A 284 14.23 8.69 -5.90
#